data_86dae427faa769a0411c8d7a8047fb6f
#
_entry.id   86dae427faa769a0411c8d7a8047fb6f
#
_cell.length_a   1.000
_cell.length_b   1.000
_cell.length_c   1.000
_cell.angle_alpha   90.00
_cell.angle_beta   90.00
_cell.angle_gamma   90.00
#
_symmetry.space_group_name_H-M   'P 1'
#
loop_
_entity.id
_entity.type
_entity.pdbx_description
1 polymer ?
#
loop_
_entity_poly.entity_id
_entity_poly.type
_entity_poly.pdbx_seq_one_letter_code
_entity_poly.pdbx_strand_id
1 'polypeptide(L)'
;GTIDVGISGLDLLNESPINLQKKIEVKKKLNFGMANLVIAIPDYWIDVQTVADLEEVSFDFRDKKNTRLRVATKYPNLTNSFLVSKGVTQYKLVSSLGATETYPFIGSSEIITDISSSGKTLRDNNLRILKDGEILKSQACVFFSKKKASKLQPFLNSLT
;
A
#
# COMPACT_ATOMS: atom_id res chain seq x y z
N GLY A 1 -13.17 -6.89 -19.00
CA GLY A 1 -13.20 -6.89 -20.43
C GLY A 1 -14.12 -5.85 -21.09
N THR A 2 -14.66 -4.90 -20.31
CA THR A 2 -15.53 -3.82 -20.83
C THR A 2 -14.75 -2.55 -21.20
N ILE A 3 -13.52 -2.39 -20.66
CA ILE A 3 -12.67 -1.23 -20.93
C ILE A 3 -11.36 -1.71 -21.55
N ASP A 4 -10.91 -1.05 -22.62
CA ASP A 4 -9.70 -1.38 -23.36
C ASP A 4 -8.50 -0.55 -22.90
N VAL A 5 -8.75 0.70 -22.48
CA VAL A 5 -7.76 1.67 -21.97
C VAL A 5 -8.30 2.30 -20.70
N GLY A 6 -7.44 2.52 -19.72
CA GLY A 6 -7.77 3.23 -18.50
C GLY A 6 -6.57 3.96 -17.91
N ILE A 7 -6.83 4.98 -17.11
CA ILE A 7 -5.83 5.67 -16.29
C ILE A 7 -6.13 5.35 -14.84
N SER A 8 -5.12 4.91 -14.11
CA SER A 8 -5.23 4.57 -12.68
C SER A 8 -3.87 4.62 -12.00
N GLY A 9 -3.85 4.44 -10.68
CA GLY A 9 -2.61 4.30 -9.91
C GLY A 9 -1.94 2.93 -10.13
N LEU A 10 -0.63 2.92 -10.15
CA LEU A 10 0.16 1.68 -10.23
C LEU A 10 -0.07 0.77 -9.02
N ASP A 11 -0.35 1.36 -7.86
CA ASP A 11 -0.69 0.67 -6.62
C ASP A 11 -1.90 -0.25 -6.78
N LEU A 12 -2.96 0.21 -7.45
CA LEU A 12 -4.18 -0.57 -7.67
C LEU A 12 -3.93 -1.78 -8.59
N LEU A 13 -3.07 -1.63 -9.60
CA LEU A 13 -2.67 -2.77 -10.41
C LEU A 13 -1.90 -3.80 -9.58
N ASN A 14 -0.91 -3.35 -8.81
CA ASN A 14 -0.06 -4.23 -8.02
C ASN A 14 -0.80 -4.90 -6.86
N GLU A 15 -1.84 -4.26 -6.31
CA GLU A 15 -2.74 -4.85 -5.32
C GLU A 15 -3.66 -5.91 -5.92
N SER A 16 -3.98 -5.79 -7.21
CA SER A 16 -4.89 -6.72 -7.88
C SER A 16 -4.38 -8.15 -7.88
N PRO A 17 -5.26 -9.16 -7.92
CA PRO A 17 -4.87 -10.56 -8.07
C PRO A 17 -3.99 -10.79 -9.31
N ILE A 18 -3.00 -11.67 -9.21
CA ILE A 18 -2.00 -11.94 -10.26
C ILE A 18 -2.61 -12.31 -11.62
N ASN A 19 -3.76 -12.98 -11.62
CA ASN A 19 -4.50 -13.33 -12.83
C ASN A 19 -5.06 -12.10 -13.56
N LEU A 20 -5.35 -11.00 -12.85
CA LEU A 20 -5.75 -9.72 -13.43
C LEU A 20 -4.53 -8.94 -13.91
N GLN A 21 -3.47 -8.88 -13.12
CA GLN A 21 -2.22 -8.23 -13.51
C GLN A 21 -1.68 -8.79 -14.84
N LYS A 22 -1.73 -10.11 -15.04
CA LYS A 22 -1.31 -10.77 -16.29
C LYS A 22 -2.11 -10.32 -17.53
N LYS A 23 -3.33 -9.81 -17.38
CA LYS A 23 -4.22 -9.35 -18.47
C LYS A 23 -4.04 -7.88 -18.83
N ILE A 24 -3.31 -7.13 -18.01
CA ILE A 24 -3.14 -5.68 -18.11
C ILE A 24 -1.68 -5.38 -18.43
N GLU A 25 -1.46 -4.35 -19.23
CA GLU A 25 -0.12 -3.84 -19.54
C GLU A 25 -0.05 -2.35 -19.18
N VAL A 26 1.02 -1.97 -18.47
CA VAL A 26 1.33 -0.55 -18.22
C VAL A 26 2.02 -0.01 -19.46
N LYS A 27 1.37 0.92 -20.18
CA LYS A 27 1.91 1.50 -21.41
C LYS A 27 2.68 2.78 -21.19
N LYS A 28 2.22 3.62 -20.26
CA LYS A 28 2.86 4.89 -19.99
C LYS A 28 2.71 5.26 -18.51
N LYS A 29 3.81 5.69 -17.91
CA LYS A 29 3.82 6.39 -16.62
C LYS A 29 3.61 7.87 -16.90
N LEU A 30 2.68 8.49 -16.19
CA LEU A 30 2.24 9.85 -16.52
C LEU A 30 2.99 10.94 -15.74
N ASN A 31 3.90 10.55 -14.85
CA ASN A 31 4.73 11.44 -14.03
C ASN A 31 3.93 12.46 -13.19
N PHE A 32 2.70 12.10 -12.82
CA PHE A 32 1.89 12.81 -11.85
C PHE A 32 1.15 11.85 -10.91
N GLY A 33 0.51 12.39 -9.87
CA GLY A 33 -0.14 11.57 -8.85
C GLY A 33 0.84 10.66 -8.10
N MET A 34 2.07 11.16 -7.87
CA MET A 34 3.09 10.45 -7.12
C MET A 34 2.62 10.24 -5.69
N ALA A 35 2.64 9.00 -5.26
CA ALA A 35 2.35 8.64 -3.89
C ALA A 35 3.04 7.32 -3.55
N ASN A 36 3.38 7.12 -2.28
CA ASN A 36 4.01 5.90 -1.82
C ASN A 36 3.05 5.15 -0.90
N LEU A 37 2.93 3.85 -1.08
CA LEU A 37 2.32 2.99 -0.08
C LEU A 37 3.35 2.78 1.02
N VAL A 38 2.99 3.16 2.25
CA VAL A 38 3.91 3.18 3.39
C VAL A 38 3.31 2.53 4.62
N ILE A 39 4.16 2.03 5.52
CA ILE A 39 3.78 1.67 6.88
C ILE A 39 3.85 2.93 7.74
N ALA A 40 2.74 3.26 8.42
CA ALA A 40 2.68 4.33 9.38
C ALA A 40 2.25 3.81 10.76
N ILE A 41 2.92 4.31 11.78
CA ILE A 41 2.76 3.94 13.18
C ILE A 41 2.46 5.18 14.01
N PRO A 42 1.87 5.04 15.21
CA PRO A 42 1.72 6.16 16.15
C PRO A 42 3.06 6.83 16.42
N ASP A 43 3.09 8.16 16.40
CA ASP A 43 4.32 8.95 16.61
C ASP A 43 4.93 8.77 18.00
N TYR A 44 4.09 8.47 19.00
CA TYR A 44 4.55 8.19 20.37
C TYR A 44 5.26 6.82 20.55
N TRP A 45 5.31 5.97 19.51
CA TRP A 45 6.10 4.74 19.51
C TRP A 45 7.57 5.06 19.21
N ILE A 46 8.22 5.80 20.11
CA ILE A 46 9.55 6.40 19.89
C ILE A 46 10.66 5.37 19.62
N ASP A 47 10.56 4.18 20.20
CA ASP A 47 11.56 3.11 20.08
C ASP A 47 11.41 2.28 18.79
N VAL A 48 10.32 2.44 18.06
CA VAL A 48 10.05 1.71 16.81
C VAL A 48 10.44 2.57 15.62
N GLN A 49 11.59 2.35 15.00
CA GLN A 49 12.10 3.17 13.89
C GLN A 49 12.05 2.44 12.54
N THR A 50 12.18 1.13 12.55
CA THR A 50 12.32 0.26 11.39
C THR A 50 11.30 -0.87 11.41
N VAL A 51 11.19 -1.60 10.31
CA VAL A 51 10.33 -2.80 10.23
C VAL A 51 10.88 -3.93 11.12
N ALA A 52 12.19 -3.97 11.36
CA ALA A 52 12.78 -4.93 12.31
C ALA A 52 12.28 -4.67 13.73
N ASP A 53 12.24 -3.40 14.18
CA ASP A 53 11.68 -3.06 15.48
C ASP A 53 10.19 -3.42 15.56
N LEU A 54 9.48 -3.31 14.45
CA LEU A 54 8.07 -3.69 14.35
C LEU A 54 7.86 -5.20 14.54
N GLU A 55 8.80 -6.03 14.09
CA GLU A 55 8.75 -7.46 14.34
C GLU A 55 8.82 -7.74 15.85
N GLU A 56 9.75 -7.11 16.58
CA GLU A 56 9.85 -7.24 18.04
C GLU A 56 8.55 -6.84 18.75
N VAL A 57 7.96 -5.69 18.36
CA VAL A 57 6.65 -5.26 18.87
C VAL A 57 5.56 -6.29 18.57
N SER A 58 5.58 -6.91 17.39
CA SER A 58 4.57 -7.92 17.02
C SER A 58 4.64 -9.17 17.91
N PHE A 59 5.83 -9.59 18.32
CA PHE A 59 6.03 -10.66 19.30
C PHE A 59 5.56 -10.24 20.69
N ASP A 60 5.87 -9.02 21.11
CA ASP A 60 5.40 -8.47 22.40
C ASP A 60 3.86 -8.46 22.49
N PHE A 61 3.18 -8.10 21.41
CA PHE A 61 1.72 -8.18 21.35
C PHE A 61 1.23 -9.63 21.51
N ARG A 62 1.91 -10.59 20.89
CA ARG A 62 1.57 -12.00 21.00
C ARG A 62 1.79 -12.52 22.42
N ASP A 63 2.96 -12.26 22.99
CA ASP A 63 3.38 -12.86 24.27
C ASP A 63 2.72 -12.18 25.47
N LYS A 64 2.68 -10.84 25.49
CA LYS A 64 2.18 -10.07 26.65
C LYS A 64 0.68 -9.83 26.60
N LYS A 65 0.08 -9.70 25.41
CA LYS A 65 -1.34 -9.36 25.25
C LYS A 65 -2.17 -10.53 24.70
N ASN A 66 -1.54 -11.64 24.35
CA ASN A 66 -2.16 -12.79 23.68
C ASN A 66 -2.98 -12.39 22.43
N THR A 67 -2.53 -11.35 21.71
CA THR A 67 -3.15 -10.85 20.49
C THR A 67 -2.08 -10.64 19.44
N ARG A 68 -2.49 -10.59 18.16
CA ARG A 68 -1.60 -10.20 17.07
C ARG A 68 -1.65 -8.70 16.84
N LEU A 69 -0.52 -8.11 16.45
CA LEU A 69 -0.45 -6.73 16.00
C LEU A 69 -1.42 -6.50 14.82
N ARG A 70 -2.38 -5.59 14.96
CA ARG A 70 -3.35 -5.30 13.90
C ARG A 70 -2.83 -4.21 12.97
N VAL A 71 -2.90 -4.48 11.68
CA VAL A 71 -2.46 -3.58 10.60
C VAL A 71 -3.66 -3.25 9.72
N ALA A 72 -4.19 -2.02 9.81
CA ALA A 72 -5.29 -1.61 8.94
C ALA A 72 -4.78 -1.21 7.56
N THR A 73 -5.45 -1.67 6.52
CA THR A 73 -5.02 -1.44 5.13
C THR A 73 -6.15 -1.57 4.12
N LYS A 74 -6.02 -0.83 3.00
CA LYS A 74 -6.76 -1.05 1.74
C LYS A 74 -5.98 -1.91 0.75
N TYR A 75 -4.72 -2.25 1.08
CA TYR A 75 -3.76 -2.94 0.22
C TYR A 75 -3.27 -4.25 0.87
N PRO A 76 -4.17 -5.22 1.15
CA PRO A 76 -3.82 -6.42 1.91
C PRO A 76 -2.75 -7.27 1.23
N ASN A 77 -2.77 -7.41 -0.10
CA ASN A 77 -1.81 -8.25 -0.82
C ASN A 77 -0.39 -7.65 -0.77
N LEU A 78 -0.25 -6.36 -1.06
CA LEU A 78 1.03 -5.65 -1.00
C LEU A 78 1.56 -5.59 0.42
N THR A 79 0.72 -5.26 1.40
CA THR A 79 1.09 -5.21 2.81
C THR A 79 1.57 -6.56 3.31
N ASN A 80 0.81 -7.63 3.03
CA ASN A 80 1.19 -8.98 3.45
C ASN A 80 2.53 -9.42 2.82
N SER A 81 2.68 -9.22 1.51
CA SER A 81 3.91 -9.58 0.81
C SER A 81 5.13 -8.85 1.37
N PHE A 82 4.98 -7.57 1.69
CA PHE A 82 6.04 -6.75 2.26
C PHE A 82 6.41 -7.21 3.68
N LEU A 83 5.44 -7.33 4.59
CA LEU A 83 5.69 -7.73 5.97
C LEU A 83 6.33 -9.12 6.04
N VAL A 84 5.84 -10.08 5.26
CA VAL A 84 6.43 -11.43 5.18
C VAL A 84 7.86 -11.35 4.66
N SER A 85 8.15 -10.54 3.62
CA SER A 85 9.50 -10.38 3.08
C SER A 85 10.49 -9.78 4.08
N LYS A 86 9.98 -9.03 5.06
CA LYS A 86 10.76 -8.42 6.15
C LYS A 86 10.81 -9.27 7.43
N GLY A 87 10.21 -10.45 7.42
CA GLY A 87 10.21 -11.37 8.56
C GLY A 87 9.15 -11.10 9.61
N VAL A 88 8.33 -10.07 9.47
CA VAL A 88 7.24 -9.79 10.42
C VAL A 88 6.16 -10.85 10.27
N THR A 89 5.83 -11.56 11.36
CA THR A 89 4.95 -12.75 11.30
C THR A 89 3.74 -12.69 12.24
N GLN A 90 3.84 -11.98 13.36
CA GLN A 90 2.79 -11.96 14.41
C GLN A 90 1.81 -10.81 14.23
N TYR A 91 1.26 -10.63 13.03
CA TYR A 91 0.27 -9.59 12.73
C TYR A 91 -1.06 -10.16 12.22
N LYS A 92 -2.06 -9.29 12.18
CA LYS A 92 -3.36 -9.53 11.56
C LYS A 92 -3.76 -8.33 10.72
N LEU A 93 -4.10 -8.54 9.45
CA LEU A 93 -4.64 -7.48 8.61
C LEU A 93 -6.09 -7.16 8.98
N VAL A 94 -6.40 -5.87 9.02
CA VAL A 94 -7.75 -5.33 9.21
C VAL A 94 -8.11 -4.55 7.96
N SER A 95 -9.22 -4.92 7.34
CA SER A 95 -9.69 -4.24 6.14
C SER A 95 -10.15 -2.83 6.48
N SER A 96 -9.60 -1.83 5.77
CA SER A 96 -10.04 -0.45 5.86
C SER A 96 -10.95 -0.10 4.69
N LEU A 97 -12.09 0.50 4.98
CA LEU A 97 -13.05 0.98 3.98
C LEU A 97 -12.87 2.48 3.69
N GLY A 98 -12.04 3.18 4.44
CA GLY A 98 -11.77 4.61 4.31
C GLY A 98 -11.20 5.17 5.60
N ALA A 99 -10.66 6.41 5.54
CA ALA A 99 -10.06 7.11 6.68
C ALA A 99 -9.12 6.21 7.50
N THR A 100 -8.23 5.47 6.81
CA THR A 100 -7.34 4.47 7.41
C THR A 100 -6.48 5.07 8.52
N GLU A 101 -6.08 6.33 8.37
CA GLU A 101 -5.28 7.10 9.32
C GLU A 101 -5.94 7.27 10.70
N THR A 102 -7.25 7.08 10.80
CA THR A 102 -7.97 7.19 12.09
C THR A 102 -8.01 5.90 12.88
N TYR A 103 -7.72 4.76 12.27
CA TYR A 103 -7.86 3.42 12.88
C TYR A 103 -7.07 3.23 14.17
N PRO A 104 -5.82 3.75 14.31
CA PRO A 104 -5.11 3.65 15.59
C PRO A 104 -5.80 4.42 16.71
N PHE A 105 -6.41 5.57 16.42
CA PHE A 105 -7.12 6.37 17.42
C PHE A 105 -8.37 5.71 17.95
N ILE A 106 -9.16 5.12 17.06
CA ILE A 106 -10.40 4.45 17.45
C ILE A 106 -10.18 3.03 17.96
N GLY A 107 -8.91 2.60 18.08
CA GLY A 107 -8.56 1.29 18.59
C GLY A 107 -8.91 0.12 17.67
N SER A 108 -9.12 0.37 16.38
CA SER A 108 -9.42 -0.67 15.39
C SER A 108 -8.16 -1.39 14.90
N SER A 109 -7.01 -0.73 14.94
CA SER A 109 -5.70 -1.31 14.68
C SER A 109 -4.62 -0.57 15.49
N GLU A 110 -3.42 -1.14 15.57
CA GLU A 110 -2.28 -0.47 16.19
C GLU A 110 -1.48 0.37 15.19
N ILE A 111 -1.38 -0.12 13.95
CA ILE A 111 -0.65 0.52 12.87
C ILE A 111 -1.45 0.45 11.57
N ILE A 112 -0.98 1.16 10.55
CA ILE A 112 -1.64 1.18 9.24
C ILE A 112 -0.65 1.01 8.09
N THR A 113 -1.15 0.63 6.93
CA THR A 113 -0.50 0.92 5.65
C THR A 113 -1.46 1.72 4.78
N ASP A 114 -0.98 2.83 4.24
CA ASP A 114 -1.80 3.72 3.40
C ASP A 114 -0.95 4.43 2.35
N ILE A 115 -1.62 4.95 1.34
CA ILE A 115 -1.02 5.78 0.30
C ILE A 115 -0.79 7.20 0.83
N SER A 116 0.43 7.67 0.67
CA SER A 116 0.81 9.03 1.07
C SER A 116 1.70 9.70 0.04
N SER A 117 1.41 10.94 -0.31
CA SER A 117 2.26 11.75 -1.20
C SER A 117 3.25 12.62 -0.41
N SER A 118 2.77 13.33 0.61
CA SER A 118 3.58 14.26 1.42
C SER A 118 3.73 13.86 2.89
N GLY A 119 3.02 12.82 3.32
CA GLY A 119 2.93 12.42 4.72
C GLY A 119 2.10 13.38 5.59
N LYS A 120 1.52 14.45 5.01
CA LYS A 120 0.79 15.47 5.79
C LYS A 120 -0.38 14.87 6.56
N THR A 121 -1.26 14.14 5.87
CA THR A 121 -2.43 13.51 6.50
C THR A 121 -2.05 12.57 7.64
N LEU A 122 -0.95 11.82 7.47
CA LEU A 122 -0.43 10.94 8.52
C LEU A 122 0.01 11.76 9.74
N ARG A 123 0.82 12.80 9.54
CA ARG A 123 1.26 13.68 10.64
C ARG A 123 0.10 14.39 11.34
N ASP A 124 -0.88 14.87 10.57
CA ASP A 124 -2.08 15.51 11.13
C ASP A 124 -2.91 14.56 12.02
N ASN A 125 -2.70 13.25 11.83
CA ASN A 125 -3.27 12.18 12.66
C ASN A 125 -2.26 11.54 13.63
N ASN A 126 -1.18 12.25 14.02
CA ASN A 126 -0.13 11.78 14.94
C ASN A 126 0.44 10.40 14.54
N LEU A 127 0.61 10.21 13.23
CA LEU A 127 1.27 9.04 12.66
C LEU A 127 2.58 9.46 11.99
N ARG A 128 3.56 8.57 12.04
CA ARG A 128 4.81 8.72 11.30
C ARG A 128 5.13 7.49 10.47
N ILE A 129 5.85 7.69 9.39
CA ILE A 129 6.28 6.62 8.49
C ILE A 129 7.54 5.98 9.06
N LEU A 130 7.63 4.65 9.02
CA LEU A 130 8.85 3.93 9.35
C LEU A 130 9.95 4.22 8.33
N LYS A 131 11.22 4.29 8.76
CA LYS A 131 12.38 4.65 7.91
C LYS A 131 12.52 3.74 6.69
N ASP A 132 12.25 2.46 6.84
CA ASP A 132 12.27 1.44 5.78
C ASP A 132 10.89 0.87 5.47
N GLY A 133 9.84 1.61 5.83
CA GLY A 133 8.43 1.22 5.68
C GLY A 133 7.80 1.57 4.33
N GLU A 134 8.59 1.94 3.32
CA GLU A 134 8.08 2.16 1.96
C GLU A 134 7.84 0.81 1.26
N ILE A 135 6.58 0.51 0.98
CA ILE A 135 6.16 -0.75 0.34
C ILE A 135 6.21 -0.63 -1.18
N LEU A 136 5.71 0.49 -1.72
CA LEU A 136 5.59 0.70 -3.17
C LEU A 136 5.62 2.20 -3.50
N LYS A 137 6.37 2.56 -4.54
CA LYS A 137 6.24 3.87 -5.21
C LYS A 137 5.19 3.77 -6.30
N SER A 138 4.15 4.58 -6.21
CA SER A 138 3.05 4.61 -7.16
C SER A 138 2.95 5.96 -7.88
N GLN A 139 2.36 5.93 -9.05
CA GLN A 139 1.99 7.08 -9.85
C GLN A 139 0.85 6.75 -10.78
N ALA A 140 0.23 7.76 -11.37
CA ALA A 140 -0.75 7.57 -12.41
C ALA A 140 -0.10 6.93 -13.65
N CYS A 141 -0.78 5.92 -14.19
CA CYS A 141 -0.33 5.16 -15.37
C CYS A 141 -1.48 4.95 -16.35
N VAL A 142 -1.13 4.84 -17.63
CA VAL A 142 -2.05 4.37 -18.67
C VAL A 142 -1.94 2.86 -18.75
N PHE A 143 -3.07 2.19 -18.61
CA PHE A 143 -3.19 0.74 -18.66
C PHE A 143 -3.98 0.29 -19.90
N PHE A 144 -3.52 -0.80 -20.49
CA PHE A 144 -4.19 -1.41 -21.64
C PHE A 144 -4.54 -2.86 -21.37
N SER A 145 -5.68 -3.30 -21.91
CA SER A 145 -5.97 -4.72 -22.01
C SER A 145 -5.03 -5.39 -23.02
N LYS A 146 -4.25 -6.40 -22.60
CA LYS A 146 -3.31 -7.12 -23.48
C LYS A 146 -3.99 -7.71 -24.71
N LYS A 147 -5.26 -8.09 -24.61
CA LYS A 147 -6.01 -8.66 -25.76
C LYS A 147 -6.20 -7.68 -26.91
N LYS A 148 -6.09 -6.37 -26.69
CA LYS A 148 -6.34 -5.32 -27.67
C LYS A 148 -5.20 -4.30 -27.82
N ALA A 149 -4.07 -4.55 -27.20
CA ALA A 149 -2.94 -3.63 -27.20
C ALA A 149 -2.47 -3.24 -28.61
N SER A 150 -2.45 -4.19 -29.55
CA SER A 150 -2.05 -3.93 -30.96
C SER A 150 -3.00 -2.97 -31.69
N LYS A 151 -4.30 -2.99 -31.39
CA LYS A 151 -5.29 -2.11 -32.03
C LYS A 151 -5.25 -0.68 -31.52
N LEU A 152 -4.63 -0.47 -30.36
CA LEU A 152 -4.60 0.82 -29.65
C LEU A 152 -3.26 1.55 -29.83
N GLN A 153 -2.31 0.97 -30.57
CA GLN A 153 -1.00 1.57 -30.81
C GLN A 153 -1.08 2.98 -31.45
N PRO A 154 -1.98 3.25 -32.44
CA PRO A 154 -2.10 4.60 -32.98
C PRO A 154 -2.55 5.64 -31.95
N PHE A 155 -3.42 5.26 -31.02
CA PHE A 155 -3.86 6.13 -29.93
C PHE A 155 -2.71 6.46 -28.96
N LEU A 156 -1.84 5.49 -28.69
CA LEU A 156 -0.65 5.71 -27.83
C LEU A 156 0.31 6.73 -28.43
N ASN A 157 0.52 6.67 -29.73
CA ASN A 157 1.41 7.60 -30.45
C ASN A 157 0.89 9.04 -30.39
N SER A 158 -0.42 9.24 -30.18
CA SER A 158 -1.03 10.57 -30.00
C SER A 158 -0.92 11.12 -28.57
N LEU A 159 -0.49 10.30 -27.62
CA LEU A 159 -0.28 10.70 -26.21
C LEU A 159 1.20 11.05 -25.90
N THR A 160 2.05 10.94 -26.87
CA THR A 160 3.47 11.37 -26.80
C THR A 160 3.62 12.80 -27.19
#